data_ae9c386ea9471a1d34ca6ce97143189c
#
_entry.id   ae9c386ea9471a1d34ca6ce97143189c
#
_cell.length_a   1.000
_cell.length_b   1.000
_cell.length_c   1.000
_cell.angle_alpha   90.00
_cell.angle_beta   90.00
_cell.angle_gamma   90.00
#
_symmetry.space_group_name_H-M   'P 1'
#
loop_
_entity.id
_entity.type
_entity.pdbx_description
1 polymer ?
#
loop_
_entity_poly.entity_id
_entity_poly.type
_entity_poly.pdbx_seq_one_letter_code
_entity_poly.pdbx_strand_id
1 'polypeptide(L)'
;MTHDIMDFIEYIHNEKQTSKNTEVSYERDLRKMNEYLEAQNVYGVSAVTETNLNAYVMFLEREGRKPATVSRSIASMKAFFHFLEKERRIESDPAWRLKAPKIEKTMPRILTTEEVTLLLEQPSGNTPKELRDKAMLELLYATGIRVSELISLKVSDLNLQMEYVICTDIHKERIIPFGNVAREALTRYMQDGRDHLISQADCPWLFTNCTGGAMSRQGFWKLIKFYGKKAGIESEITPHGRVIIRTS
;
A
#
# COMPACT_ATOMS: atom_id res chain seq x y z
N MET A 1 5.43 -27.30 10.03
CA MET A 1 5.47 -25.83 10.20
C MET A 1 4.31 -25.09 9.50
N THR A 2 3.74 -25.58 8.39
CA THR A 2 2.64 -24.90 7.67
C THR A 2 1.39 -24.61 8.53
N HIS A 3 0.99 -25.58 9.38
CA HIS A 3 -0.15 -25.40 10.29
C HIS A 3 0.14 -24.32 11.34
N ASP A 4 1.33 -24.30 11.93
CA ASP A 4 1.73 -23.30 12.91
C ASP A 4 1.74 -21.87 12.31
N ILE A 5 2.10 -21.74 11.02
CA ILE A 5 2.04 -20.46 10.31
C ILE A 5 0.58 -20.01 10.17
N MET A 6 -0.34 -20.91 9.84
CA MET A 6 -1.77 -20.56 9.71
C MET A 6 -2.36 -20.12 11.06
N ASP A 7 -2.07 -20.84 12.13
CA ASP A 7 -2.50 -20.50 13.50
C ASP A 7 -1.96 -19.13 13.92
N PHE A 8 -0.69 -18.83 13.58
CA PHE A 8 -0.10 -17.52 13.83
C PHE A 8 -0.80 -16.40 13.05
N ILE A 9 -1.12 -16.63 11.78
CA ILE A 9 -1.85 -15.62 10.98
C ILE A 9 -3.24 -15.36 11.57
N GLU A 10 -3.94 -16.40 12.01
CA GLU A 10 -5.21 -16.27 12.70
C GLU A 10 -5.07 -15.50 14.03
N TYR A 11 -4.03 -15.79 14.81
CA TYR A 11 -3.72 -15.07 16.05
C TYR A 11 -3.49 -13.58 15.81
N ILE A 12 -2.67 -13.19 14.83
CA ILE A 12 -2.41 -11.77 14.56
C ILE A 12 -3.64 -11.06 13.98
N HIS A 13 -4.51 -11.78 13.29
CA HIS A 13 -5.79 -11.26 12.82
C HIS A 13 -6.73 -10.95 14.01
N ASN A 14 -6.99 -11.94 14.85
CA ASN A 14 -7.98 -11.88 15.91
C ASN A 14 -7.51 -11.04 17.12
N GLU A 15 -6.29 -11.29 17.59
CA GLU A 15 -5.77 -10.71 18.84
C GLU A 15 -5.04 -9.38 18.61
N LYS A 16 -4.29 -9.26 17.52
CA LYS A 16 -3.50 -8.06 17.23
C LYS A 16 -4.18 -7.09 16.26
N GLN A 17 -5.31 -7.52 15.66
CA GLN A 17 -6.08 -6.71 14.71
C GLN A 17 -5.18 -6.09 13.62
N THR A 18 -4.24 -6.89 13.09
CA THR A 18 -3.30 -6.42 12.09
C THR A 18 -3.99 -6.15 10.76
N SER A 19 -3.39 -5.29 9.94
CA SER A 19 -3.92 -5.05 8.60
C SER A 19 -3.77 -6.29 7.72
N LYS A 20 -4.70 -6.51 6.79
CA LYS A 20 -4.66 -7.60 5.81
C LYS A 20 -3.34 -7.66 5.04
N ASN A 21 -2.75 -6.50 4.73
CA ASN A 21 -1.45 -6.41 4.06
C ASN A 21 -0.31 -6.96 4.93
N THR A 22 -0.36 -6.75 6.25
CA THR A 22 0.61 -7.29 7.20
C THR A 22 0.49 -8.81 7.25
N GLU A 23 -0.72 -9.33 7.39
CA GLU A 23 -1.00 -10.77 7.43
C GLU A 23 -0.47 -11.48 6.18
N VAL A 24 -0.87 -11.02 4.99
CA VAL A 24 -0.42 -11.58 3.70
C VAL A 24 1.10 -11.49 3.53
N SER A 25 1.70 -10.39 4.01
CA SER A 25 3.16 -10.23 3.92
C SER A 25 3.89 -11.17 4.86
N TYR A 26 3.42 -11.33 6.10
CA TYR A 26 4.01 -12.23 7.09
C TYR A 26 3.83 -13.67 6.68
N GLU A 27 2.64 -14.09 6.25
CA GLU A 27 2.40 -15.43 5.74
C GLU A 27 3.38 -15.78 4.61
N ARG A 28 3.50 -14.90 3.62
CA ARG A 28 4.41 -15.11 2.49
C ARG A 28 5.87 -15.22 2.92
N ASP A 29 6.33 -14.37 3.86
CA ASP A 29 7.71 -14.38 4.33
C ASP A 29 8.00 -15.64 5.15
N LEU A 30 7.07 -16.09 6.00
CA LEU A 30 7.20 -17.31 6.80
C LEU A 30 7.13 -18.59 5.95
N ARG A 31 6.30 -18.63 4.91
CA ARG A 31 6.27 -19.76 3.96
C ARG A 31 7.60 -19.89 3.25
N LYS A 32 8.23 -18.80 2.80
CA LYS A 32 9.56 -18.83 2.19
C LYS A 32 10.64 -19.29 3.15
N MET A 33 10.57 -18.87 4.40
CA MET A 33 11.47 -19.37 5.45
C MET A 33 11.30 -20.90 5.61
N ASN A 34 10.06 -21.38 5.69
CA ASN A 34 9.77 -22.80 5.82
C ASN A 34 10.32 -23.61 4.63
N GLU A 35 10.09 -23.16 3.41
CA GLU A 35 10.63 -23.79 2.18
C GLU A 35 12.17 -23.89 2.22
N TYR A 36 12.84 -22.81 2.65
CA TYR A 36 14.28 -22.81 2.81
C TYR A 36 14.76 -23.81 3.87
N LEU A 37 14.10 -23.84 5.03
CA LEU A 37 14.46 -24.74 6.14
C LEU A 37 14.25 -26.22 5.75
N GLU A 38 13.14 -26.54 5.08
CA GLU A 38 12.87 -27.89 4.56
C GLU A 38 13.95 -28.33 3.55
N ALA A 39 14.41 -27.43 2.69
CA ALA A 39 15.52 -27.69 1.77
C ALA A 39 16.87 -27.94 2.49
N GLN A 40 16.99 -27.50 3.75
CA GLN A 40 18.15 -27.78 4.63
C GLN A 40 17.88 -28.96 5.57
N ASN A 41 16.84 -29.76 5.33
CA ASN A 41 16.41 -30.90 6.17
C ASN A 41 16.03 -30.50 7.61
N VAL A 42 15.59 -29.30 7.84
CA VAL A 42 15.05 -28.82 9.13
C VAL A 42 13.53 -28.86 9.09
N TYR A 43 12.94 -29.80 9.81
CA TYR A 43 11.49 -30.03 9.80
C TYR A 43 10.88 -29.75 11.18
N GLY A 44 9.74 -29.07 11.19
CA GLY A 44 9.03 -28.68 12.41
C GLY A 44 9.63 -27.48 13.13
N VAL A 45 8.82 -26.83 13.96
CA VAL A 45 9.20 -25.58 14.67
C VAL A 45 10.26 -25.83 15.77
N SER A 46 10.21 -26.98 16.42
CA SER A 46 11.12 -27.32 17.52
C SER A 46 12.57 -27.64 17.06
N ALA A 47 12.76 -27.92 15.75
CA ALA A 47 14.09 -28.20 15.19
C ALA A 47 14.80 -26.93 14.73
N VAL A 48 14.10 -25.77 14.71
CA VAL A 48 14.68 -24.52 14.22
C VAL A 48 15.57 -23.88 15.26
N THR A 49 16.79 -23.56 14.86
CA THR A 49 17.79 -22.91 15.71
C THR A 49 18.09 -21.48 15.25
N GLU A 50 18.70 -20.68 16.12
CA GLU A 50 19.20 -19.34 15.76
C GLU A 50 20.14 -19.40 14.54
N THR A 51 20.98 -20.43 14.46
CA THR A 51 21.90 -20.65 13.32
C THR A 51 21.15 -20.84 12.01
N ASN A 52 20.07 -21.63 12.01
CA ASN A 52 19.26 -21.86 10.83
C ASN A 52 18.62 -20.54 10.33
N LEU A 53 18.09 -19.72 11.25
CA LEU A 53 17.48 -18.45 10.91
C LEU A 53 18.49 -17.41 10.42
N ASN A 54 19.69 -17.34 11.01
CA ASN A 54 20.77 -16.50 10.52
C ASN A 54 21.23 -16.94 9.11
N ALA A 55 21.32 -18.25 8.85
CA ALA A 55 21.63 -18.77 7.52
C ALA A 55 20.57 -18.37 6.49
N TYR A 56 19.29 -18.41 6.87
CA TYR A 56 18.20 -17.92 6.00
C TYR A 56 18.31 -16.42 5.72
N VAL A 57 18.63 -15.60 6.71
CA VAL A 57 18.85 -14.15 6.52
C VAL A 57 19.99 -13.91 5.52
N MET A 58 21.12 -14.59 5.69
CA MET A 58 22.25 -14.53 4.74
C MET A 58 21.87 -15.00 3.33
N PHE A 59 21.02 -16.01 3.23
CA PHE A 59 20.49 -16.47 1.95
C PHE A 59 19.67 -15.36 1.26
N LEU A 60 18.76 -14.67 1.99
CA LEU A 60 18.00 -13.56 1.44
C LEU A 60 18.90 -12.42 0.93
N GLU A 61 19.98 -12.12 1.65
CA GLU A 61 20.95 -11.09 1.27
C GLU A 61 21.73 -11.50 0.00
N ARG A 62 22.17 -12.76 -0.09
CA ARG A 62 22.84 -13.31 -1.29
C ARG A 62 21.92 -13.35 -2.52
N GLU A 63 20.63 -13.57 -2.32
CA GLU A 63 19.59 -13.45 -3.36
C GLU A 63 19.36 -12.00 -3.80
N GLY A 64 20.08 -11.02 -3.28
CA GLY A 64 19.94 -9.61 -3.62
C GLY A 64 18.63 -8.98 -3.15
N ARG A 65 17.99 -9.52 -2.10
CA ARG A 65 16.76 -8.94 -1.54
C ARG A 65 17.05 -7.57 -0.93
N LYS A 66 16.16 -6.60 -1.18
CA LYS A 66 16.30 -5.26 -0.62
C LYS A 66 16.33 -5.29 0.92
N PRO A 67 17.15 -4.46 1.60
CA PRO A 67 17.23 -4.41 3.06
C PRO A 67 15.88 -4.30 3.78
N ALA A 68 14.93 -3.54 3.21
CA ALA A 68 13.58 -3.44 3.74
C ALA A 68 12.80 -4.78 3.70
N THR A 69 13.03 -5.61 2.67
CA THR A 69 12.43 -6.94 2.56
C THR A 69 13.02 -7.88 3.60
N VAL A 70 14.35 -7.86 3.78
CA VAL A 70 15.05 -8.66 4.80
C VAL A 70 14.59 -8.26 6.20
N SER A 71 14.52 -6.97 6.50
CA SER A 71 14.02 -6.45 7.78
C SER A 71 12.59 -6.88 8.08
N ARG A 72 11.69 -6.85 7.07
CA ARG A 72 10.31 -7.33 7.24
C ARG A 72 10.28 -8.83 7.50
N SER A 73 11.07 -9.62 6.78
CA SER A 73 11.18 -11.07 7.00
C SER A 73 11.68 -11.39 8.41
N ILE A 74 12.67 -10.65 8.94
CA ILE A 74 13.10 -10.78 10.32
C ILE A 74 11.99 -10.43 11.31
N ALA A 75 11.23 -9.36 11.04
CA ALA A 75 10.10 -8.97 11.88
C ALA A 75 9.01 -10.06 11.92
N SER A 76 8.69 -10.69 10.78
CA SER A 76 7.73 -11.79 10.73
C SER A 76 8.23 -13.03 11.47
N MET A 77 9.51 -13.39 11.34
CA MET A 77 10.12 -14.48 12.09
C MET A 77 10.07 -14.26 13.60
N LYS A 78 10.47 -13.07 14.06
CA LYS A 78 10.39 -12.71 15.49
C LYS A 78 8.98 -12.79 16.04
N ALA A 79 8.00 -12.24 15.31
CA ALA A 79 6.61 -12.29 15.75
C ALA A 79 6.09 -13.74 15.80
N PHE A 80 6.46 -14.57 14.83
CA PHE A 80 6.07 -15.98 14.75
C PHE A 80 6.66 -16.83 15.87
N PHE A 81 7.98 -16.77 16.06
CA PHE A 81 8.63 -17.59 17.10
C PHE A 81 8.28 -17.13 18.52
N HIS A 82 8.10 -15.83 18.72
CA HIS A 82 7.56 -15.31 19.99
C HIS A 82 6.12 -15.81 20.27
N PHE A 83 5.27 -15.90 19.24
CA PHE A 83 3.95 -16.53 19.38
C PHE A 83 4.07 -18.00 19.77
N LEU A 84 4.94 -18.77 19.11
CA LEU A 84 5.13 -20.19 19.42
C LEU A 84 5.65 -20.42 20.84
N GLU A 85 6.58 -19.59 21.33
CA GLU A 85 7.09 -19.64 22.69
C GLU A 85 5.96 -19.32 23.70
N LYS A 86 5.17 -18.26 23.45
CA LYS A 86 4.01 -17.89 24.28
C LYS A 86 2.99 -19.02 24.37
N GLU A 87 2.72 -19.69 23.27
CA GLU A 87 1.82 -20.86 23.18
C GLU A 87 2.47 -22.18 23.67
N ARG A 88 3.71 -22.11 24.19
CA ARG A 88 4.49 -23.26 24.68
C ARG A 88 4.69 -24.37 23.65
N ARG A 89 4.70 -24.02 22.37
CA ARG A 89 5.00 -24.96 21.27
C ARG A 89 6.51 -25.18 21.06
N ILE A 90 7.31 -24.25 21.58
CA ILE A 90 8.77 -24.31 21.64
C ILE A 90 9.24 -23.87 23.03
N GLU A 91 10.42 -24.34 23.45
CA GLU A 91 10.99 -24.01 24.77
C GLU A 91 11.63 -22.63 24.83
N SER A 92 12.15 -22.14 23.70
CA SER A 92 12.81 -20.84 23.61
C SER A 92 12.67 -20.26 22.19
N ASP A 93 12.61 -18.92 22.10
CA ASP A 93 12.52 -18.20 20.82
C ASP A 93 13.87 -18.14 20.10
N PRO A 94 14.08 -18.89 18.98
CA PRO A 94 15.33 -18.85 18.23
C PRO A 94 15.53 -17.55 17.44
N ALA A 95 14.49 -16.73 17.30
CA ALA A 95 14.54 -15.50 16.49
C ALA A 95 14.87 -14.25 17.33
N TRP A 96 14.88 -14.33 18.65
CA TRP A 96 14.95 -13.17 19.53
C TRP A 96 16.20 -12.31 19.31
N ARG A 97 17.36 -12.92 18.98
CA ARG A 97 18.64 -12.24 18.74
C ARG A 97 18.84 -11.76 17.30
N LEU A 98 17.97 -12.13 16.36
CA LEU A 98 18.12 -11.72 14.97
C LEU A 98 18.20 -10.17 14.87
N LYS A 99 19.14 -9.69 14.10
CA LYS A 99 19.35 -8.25 13.87
C LYS A 99 18.92 -7.88 12.46
N ALA A 100 18.01 -6.93 12.36
CA ALA A 100 17.64 -6.38 11.06
C ALA A 100 18.80 -5.56 10.48
N PRO A 101 19.03 -5.59 9.15
CA PRO A 101 20.01 -4.74 8.51
C PRO A 101 19.62 -3.26 8.71
N LYS A 102 20.64 -2.40 8.82
CA LYS A 102 20.40 -0.95 8.83
C LYS A 102 19.83 -0.53 7.49
N ILE A 103 18.63 0.03 7.52
CA ILE A 103 18.01 0.64 6.35
C ILE A 103 18.42 2.11 6.37
N GLU A 104 19.22 2.52 5.40
CA GLU A 104 19.43 3.95 5.16
C GLU A 104 18.09 4.56 4.74
N LYS A 105 17.57 5.44 5.58
CA LYS A 105 16.36 6.21 5.25
C LYS A 105 16.75 7.26 4.22
N THR A 106 16.65 6.93 2.95
CA THR A 106 16.66 7.96 1.92
C THR A 106 15.42 8.82 2.11
N MET A 107 15.60 10.13 2.29
CA MET A 107 14.46 11.05 2.29
C MET A 107 13.72 10.90 0.96
N PRO A 108 12.40 10.66 0.98
CA PRO A 108 11.62 10.67 -0.25
C PRO A 108 11.78 12.05 -0.90
N ARG A 109 12.11 12.08 -2.18
CA ARG A 109 12.12 13.34 -2.93
C ARG A 109 10.67 13.84 -3.00
N ILE A 110 10.47 15.06 -2.55
CA ILE A 110 9.18 15.76 -2.59
C ILE A 110 9.18 16.59 -3.89
N LEU A 111 8.09 16.53 -4.65
CA LEU A 111 7.91 17.38 -5.81
C LEU A 111 7.86 18.86 -5.37
N THR A 112 8.47 19.73 -6.14
CA THR A 112 8.34 21.18 -5.92
C THR A 112 6.91 21.63 -6.26
N THR A 113 6.55 22.83 -5.83
CA THR A 113 5.23 23.42 -6.13
C THR A 113 5.01 23.52 -7.64
N GLU A 114 6.06 23.90 -8.36
CA GLU A 114 6.06 24.01 -9.82
C GLU A 114 5.86 22.65 -10.49
N GLU A 115 6.60 21.61 -10.06
CA GLU A 115 6.44 20.23 -10.54
C GLU A 115 5.01 19.71 -10.28
N VAL A 116 4.44 20.01 -9.12
CA VAL A 116 3.06 19.64 -8.79
C VAL A 116 2.07 20.36 -9.72
N THR A 117 2.22 21.64 -9.92
CA THR A 117 1.36 22.42 -10.83
C THR A 117 1.41 21.84 -12.24
N LEU A 118 2.61 21.62 -12.76
CA LEU A 118 2.80 20.98 -14.07
C LEU A 118 2.15 19.61 -14.16
N LEU A 119 2.24 18.79 -13.10
CA LEU A 119 1.61 17.47 -13.05
C LEU A 119 0.08 17.56 -13.09
N LEU A 120 -0.50 18.48 -12.30
CA LEU A 120 -1.94 18.68 -12.21
C LEU A 120 -2.55 19.23 -13.52
N GLU A 121 -1.78 19.97 -14.31
CA GLU A 121 -2.22 20.52 -15.59
C GLU A 121 -2.20 19.51 -16.75
N GLN A 122 -1.49 18.38 -16.59
CA GLN A 122 -1.33 17.41 -17.68
C GLN A 122 -2.64 16.76 -18.17
N PRO A 123 -3.60 16.37 -17.30
CA PRO A 123 -4.90 15.92 -17.79
C PRO A 123 -5.74 17.12 -18.22
N SER A 124 -5.60 17.58 -19.44
CA SER A 124 -6.23 18.80 -19.99
C SER A 124 -7.33 18.50 -21.02
N GLY A 125 -7.52 17.24 -21.40
CA GLY A 125 -8.52 16.82 -22.37
C GLY A 125 -9.92 16.62 -21.75
N ASN A 126 -10.88 16.27 -22.64
CA ASN A 126 -12.27 16.02 -22.27
C ASN A 126 -12.65 14.53 -22.41
N THR A 127 -11.68 13.64 -22.59
CA THR A 127 -12.00 12.22 -22.60
C THR A 127 -12.42 11.76 -21.19
N PRO A 128 -13.33 10.79 -21.07
CA PRO A 128 -13.76 10.27 -19.77
C PRO A 128 -12.59 9.86 -18.85
N LYS A 129 -11.53 9.31 -19.44
CA LYS A 129 -10.31 8.95 -18.74
C LYS A 129 -9.56 10.18 -18.21
N GLU A 130 -9.38 11.22 -19.01
CA GLU A 130 -8.68 12.44 -18.60
C GLU A 130 -9.46 13.22 -17.55
N LEU A 131 -10.79 13.26 -17.65
CA LEU A 131 -11.66 13.86 -16.62
C LEU A 131 -11.50 13.13 -15.29
N ARG A 132 -11.50 11.79 -15.30
CA ARG A 132 -11.24 10.99 -14.10
C ARG A 132 -9.85 11.28 -13.52
N ASP A 133 -8.84 11.27 -14.37
CA ASP A 133 -7.45 11.42 -13.97
C ASP A 133 -7.22 12.81 -13.36
N LYS A 134 -7.81 13.85 -13.94
CA LYS A 134 -7.82 15.22 -13.40
C LYS A 134 -8.48 15.27 -12.01
N ALA A 135 -9.67 14.71 -11.87
CA ALA A 135 -10.40 14.69 -10.61
C ALA A 135 -9.63 13.92 -9.50
N MET A 136 -8.99 12.80 -9.86
CA MET A 136 -8.16 12.05 -8.92
C MET A 136 -6.96 12.85 -8.42
N LEU A 137 -6.24 13.51 -9.33
CA LEU A 137 -5.05 14.29 -8.98
C LEU A 137 -5.40 15.53 -8.14
N GLU A 138 -6.45 16.26 -8.53
CA GLU A 138 -6.91 17.45 -7.80
C GLU A 138 -7.42 17.10 -6.39
N LEU A 139 -8.21 16.02 -6.27
CA LEU A 139 -8.68 15.57 -4.96
C LEU A 139 -7.54 15.12 -4.06
N LEU A 140 -6.58 14.36 -4.62
CA LEU A 140 -5.41 13.92 -3.87
C LEU A 140 -4.58 15.10 -3.36
N TYR A 141 -4.36 16.10 -4.22
CA TYR A 141 -3.64 17.31 -3.86
C TYR A 141 -4.36 18.14 -2.80
N ALA A 142 -5.66 18.38 -3.00
CA ALA A 142 -6.47 19.20 -2.10
C ALA A 142 -6.60 18.60 -0.69
N THR A 143 -6.66 17.26 -0.59
CA THR A 143 -6.97 16.55 0.65
C THR A 143 -5.78 15.90 1.34
N GLY A 144 -4.74 15.58 0.59
CA GLY A 144 -3.59 14.81 1.10
C GLY A 144 -3.95 13.39 1.58
N ILE A 145 -5.08 12.82 1.13
CA ILE A 145 -5.47 11.45 1.47
C ILE A 145 -4.48 10.44 0.91
N ARG A 146 -4.45 9.24 1.50
CA ARG A 146 -3.59 8.17 0.98
C ARG A 146 -4.13 7.65 -0.35
N VAL A 147 -3.24 7.21 -1.24
CA VAL A 147 -3.64 6.59 -2.51
C VAL A 147 -4.62 5.42 -2.31
N SER A 148 -4.43 4.63 -1.24
CA SER A 148 -5.35 3.55 -0.90
C SER A 148 -6.75 4.05 -0.53
N GLU A 149 -6.85 5.18 0.14
CA GLU A 149 -8.13 5.84 0.46
C GLU A 149 -8.76 6.39 -0.81
N LEU A 150 -8.00 7.14 -1.62
CA LEU A 150 -8.47 7.70 -2.90
C LEU A 150 -9.13 6.65 -3.81
N ILE A 151 -8.45 5.52 -4.02
CA ILE A 151 -8.94 4.47 -4.94
C ILE A 151 -10.08 3.63 -4.37
N SER A 152 -10.32 3.68 -3.06
CA SER A 152 -11.42 2.99 -2.38
C SER A 152 -12.64 3.88 -2.13
N LEU A 153 -12.59 5.17 -2.50
CA LEU A 153 -13.75 6.06 -2.37
C LEU A 153 -14.92 5.56 -3.18
N LYS A 154 -16.10 5.62 -2.56
CA LYS A 154 -17.39 5.39 -3.20
C LYS A 154 -18.03 6.71 -3.58
N VAL A 155 -19.01 6.65 -4.46
CA VAL A 155 -19.83 7.85 -4.80
C VAL A 155 -20.53 8.40 -3.56
N SER A 156 -20.98 7.52 -2.66
CA SER A 156 -21.60 7.90 -1.38
C SER A 156 -20.70 8.68 -0.43
N ASP A 157 -19.38 8.56 -0.60
CA ASP A 157 -18.40 9.21 0.27
C ASP A 157 -18.10 10.66 -0.18
N LEU A 158 -18.63 11.06 -1.35
CA LEU A 158 -18.43 12.38 -1.92
C LEU A 158 -19.63 13.30 -1.69
N ASN A 159 -19.39 14.46 -1.13
CA ASN A 159 -20.38 15.54 -1.07
C ASN A 159 -19.87 16.78 -1.82
N LEU A 160 -20.36 16.98 -3.05
CA LEU A 160 -19.96 18.10 -3.90
C LEU A 160 -20.54 19.45 -3.42
N GLN A 161 -21.69 19.45 -2.75
CA GLN A 161 -22.32 20.68 -2.28
C GLN A 161 -21.61 21.26 -1.07
N MET A 162 -21.21 20.37 -0.14
CA MET A 162 -20.51 20.74 1.08
C MET A 162 -18.98 20.62 0.95
N GLU A 163 -18.47 20.27 -0.23
CA GLU A 163 -17.05 20.22 -0.59
C GLU A 163 -16.21 19.35 0.34
N TYR A 164 -16.67 18.13 0.64
CA TYR A 164 -15.90 17.17 1.44
C TYR A 164 -15.99 15.75 0.90
N VAL A 165 -15.01 14.95 1.31
CA VAL A 165 -15.03 13.48 1.17
C VAL A 165 -14.95 12.83 2.56
N ILE A 166 -15.59 11.65 2.68
CA ILE A 166 -15.50 10.79 3.86
C ILE A 166 -14.44 9.71 3.58
N CYS A 167 -13.40 9.69 4.36
CA CYS A 167 -12.40 8.62 4.32
C CYS A 167 -12.56 7.72 5.53
N THR A 168 -12.88 6.45 5.29
CA THR A 168 -13.03 5.42 6.32
C THR A 168 -11.74 4.61 6.41
N ASP A 169 -11.09 4.63 7.58
CA ASP A 169 -10.01 3.71 7.94
C ASP A 169 -10.59 2.66 8.92
N ILE A 170 -9.86 1.58 9.18
CA ILE A 170 -10.30 0.45 10.04
C ILE A 170 -10.90 0.92 11.38
N HIS A 171 -10.48 2.07 11.89
CA HIS A 171 -10.87 2.55 13.22
C HIS A 171 -11.53 3.93 13.26
N LYS A 172 -11.57 4.70 12.17
CA LYS A 172 -12.09 6.08 12.18
C LYS A 172 -12.59 6.52 10.81
N GLU A 173 -13.73 7.17 10.82
CA GLU A 173 -14.17 8.02 9.72
C GLU A 173 -13.59 9.43 9.88
N ARG A 174 -13.17 10.01 8.75
CA ARG A 174 -12.65 11.38 8.69
C ARG A 174 -13.35 12.12 7.58
N ILE A 175 -13.91 13.26 7.90
CA ILE A 175 -14.44 14.22 6.93
C ILE A 175 -13.30 15.14 6.53
N ILE A 176 -12.97 15.17 5.25
CA ILE A 176 -11.84 15.96 4.72
C ILE A 176 -12.38 16.93 3.69
N PRO A 177 -12.31 18.23 3.96
CA PRO A 177 -12.75 19.26 3.01
C PRO A 177 -11.78 19.33 1.83
N PHE A 178 -12.32 19.73 0.66
CA PHE A 178 -11.55 20.07 -0.54
C PHE A 178 -12.03 21.42 -1.11
N GLY A 179 -11.16 22.08 -1.86
CA GLY A 179 -11.50 23.42 -2.38
C GLY A 179 -12.13 23.39 -3.79
N ASN A 180 -12.44 24.58 -4.29
CA ASN A 180 -13.14 24.81 -5.56
C ASN A 180 -12.53 24.07 -6.77
N VAL A 181 -11.21 24.06 -6.91
CA VAL A 181 -10.52 23.41 -8.06
C VAL A 181 -10.84 21.90 -8.10
N ALA A 182 -10.75 21.24 -6.95
CA ALA A 182 -11.11 19.82 -6.84
C ALA A 182 -12.61 19.60 -7.08
N ARG A 183 -13.47 20.51 -6.58
CA ARG A 183 -14.92 20.45 -6.82
C ARG A 183 -15.25 20.53 -8.30
N GLU A 184 -14.66 21.48 -9.02
CA GLU A 184 -14.89 21.64 -10.46
C GLU A 184 -14.45 20.40 -11.24
N ALA A 185 -13.26 19.88 -10.95
CA ALA A 185 -12.75 18.67 -11.59
C ALA A 185 -13.64 17.45 -11.30
N LEU A 186 -14.08 17.27 -10.05
CA LEU A 186 -14.99 16.20 -9.65
C LEU A 186 -16.35 16.35 -10.30
N THR A 187 -16.91 17.55 -10.35
CA THR A 187 -18.20 17.82 -10.99
C THR A 187 -18.17 17.45 -12.46
N ARG A 188 -17.15 17.90 -13.21
CA ARG A 188 -16.98 17.55 -14.62
C ARG A 188 -16.81 16.04 -14.83
N TYR A 189 -16.02 15.39 -13.98
CA TYR A 189 -15.87 13.95 -14.06
C TYR A 189 -17.20 13.22 -13.80
N MET A 190 -17.97 13.62 -12.80
CA MET A 190 -19.25 12.99 -12.48
C MET A 190 -20.30 13.20 -13.57
N GLN A 191 -20.33 14.38 -14.21
CA GLN A 191 -21.31 14.72 -15.25
C GLN A 191 -20.94 14.13 -16.62
N ASP A 192 -19.68 14.26 -17.04
CA ASP A 192 -19.27 14.02 -18.43
C ASP A 192 -18.34 12.80 -18.59
N GLY A 193 -17.83 12.23 -17.50
CA GLY A 193 -16.79 11.19 -17.58
C GLY A 193 -17.18 9.86 -16.97
N ARG A 194 -17.75 9.86 -15.77
CA ARG A 194 -17.88 8.64 -14.98
C ARG A 194 -18.76 7.57 -15.64
N ASP A 195 -19.91 7.96 -16.18
CA ASP A 195 -20.87 7.03 -16.77
C ASP A 195 -20.32 6.30 -18.00
N HIS A 196 -19.35 6.90 -18.69
CA HIS A 196 -18.63 6.25 -19.79
C HIS A 196 -17.55 5.28 -19.35
N LEU A 197 -17.20 5.25 -18.07
CA LEU A 197 -16.14 4.39 -17.52
C LEU A 197 -16.68 3.27 -16.63
N ILE A 198 -17.96 3.26 -16.27
CA ILE A 198 -18.58 2.19 -15.50
C ILE A 198 -19.12 1.11 -16.43
N SER A 199 -19.05 -0.16 -16.02
CA SER A 199 -19.61 -1.29 -16.76
C SER A 199 -21.01 -1.69 -16.28
N GLN A 200 -21.39 -1.23 -15.07
CA GLN A 200 -22.68 -1.53 -14.44
C GLN A 200 -23.21 -0.25 -13.79
N ALA A 201 -24.49 0.00 -13.91
CA ALA A 201 -25.13 1.23 -13.42
C ALA A 201 -25.03 1.41 -11.89
N ASP A 202 -24.96 0.32 -11.14
CA ASP A 202 -24.85 0.28 -9.68
C ASP A 202 -23.39 0.26 -9.17
N CYS A 203 -22.41 0.58 -10.03
CA CYS A 203 -21.01 0.64 -9.64
C CYS A 203 -20.79 1.62 -8.47
N PRO A 204 -20.36 1.16 -7.28
CA PRO A 204 -20.26 2.02 -6.12
C PRO A 204 -19.02 2.93 -6.14
N TRP A 205 -18.00 2.57 -6.90
CA TRP A 205 -16.71 3.25 -6.87
C TRP A 205 -16.76 4.64 -7.49
N LEU A 206 -16.17 5.61 -6.79
CA LEU A 206 -16.04 6.98 -7.32
C LEU A 206 -15.09 6.96 -8.52
N PHE A 207 -13.93 6.31 -8.39
CA PHE A 207 -12.94 6.22 -9.47
C PHE A 207 -12.79 4.78 -9.95
N THR A 208 -13.11 4.57 -11.22
CA THR A 208 -13.02 3.27 -11.87
C THR A 208 -11.81 3.17 -12.78
N ASN A 209 -11.36 1.95 -13.06
CA ASN A 209 -10.41 1.66 -14.12
C ASN A 209 -11.10 1.70 -15.51
N CYS A 210 -10.34 1.45 -16.58
CA CYS A 210 -10.89 1.46 -17.95
C CYS A 210 -11.82 0.27 -18.27
N THR A 211 -11.96 -0.71 -17.37
CA THR A 211 -12.86 -1.86 -17.51
C THR A 211 -14.09 -1.76 -16.59
N GLY A 212 -14.29 -0.61 -15.95
CA GLY A 212 -15.45 -0.35 -15.09
C GLY A 212 -15.33 -0.87 -13.66
N GLY A 213 -14.24 -1.55 -13.30
CA GLY A 213 -13.98 -2.00 -11.94
C GLY A 213 -13.24 -0.96 -11.09
N ALA A 214 -13.00 -1.28 -9.81
CA ALA A 214 -12.24 -0.41 -8.90
C ALA A 214 -10.84 -0.08 -9.46
N MET A 215 -10.39 1.15 -9.25
CA MET A 215 -9.02 1.55 -9.58
C MET A 215 -8.02 0.81 -8.68
N SER A 216 -6.99 0.22 -9.27
CA SER A 216 -5.92 -0.41 -8.50
C SER A 216 -4.79 0.56 -8.17
N ARG A 217 -4.02 0.28 -7.09
CA ARG A 217 -2.81 1.07 -6.77
C ARG A 217 -1.82 1.08 -7.93
N GLN A 218 -1.64 -0.05 -8.62
CA GLN A 218 -0.77 -0.13 -9.78
C GLN A 218 -1.29 0.71 -10.95
N GLY A 219 -2.61 0.72 -11.16
CA GLY A 219 -3.27 1.56 -12.17
C GLY A 219 -3.03 3.04 -11.91
N PHE A 220 -3.24 3.48 -10.67
CA PHE A 220 -2.98 4.87 -10.26
C PHE A 220 -1.49 5.24 -10.38
N TRP A 221 -0.58 4.31 -10.06
CA TRP A 221 0.86 4.54 -10.26
C TRP A 221 1.26 4.71 -11.72
N LYS A 222 0.68 3.90 -12.62
CA LYS A 222 0.89 4.06 -14.06
C LYS A 222 0.40 5.43 -14.54
N LEU A 223 -0.73 5.89 -14.01
CA LEU A 223 -1.29 7.20 -14.29
C LEU A 223 -0.33 8.32 -13.86
N ILE A 224 0.12 8.33 -12.62
CA ILE A 224 1.06 9.36 -12.12
C ILE A 224 2.36 9.36 -12.93
N LYS A 225 2.95 8.19 -13.20
CA LYS A 225 4.17 8.08 -14.02
C LYS A 225 3.96 8.60 -15.44
N PHE A 226 2.81 8.31 -16.04
CA PHE A 226 2.48 8.78 -17.37
C PHE A 226 2.43 10.32 -17.41
N TYR A 227 1.69 10.94 -16.49
CA TYR A 227 1.59 12.39 -16.43
C TYR A 227 2.87 13.06 -15.94
N GLY A 228 3.61 12.47 -15.04
CA GLY A 228 4.93 12.96 -14.63
C GLY A 228 5.91 13.01 -15.79
N LYS A 229 5.95 11.96 -16.62
CA LYS A 229 6.77 11.95 -17.85
C LYS A 229 6.30 13.02 -18.85
N LYS A 230 4.97 13.18 -19.01
CA LYS A 230 4.38 14.19 -19.91
C LYS A 230 4.69 15.61 -19.43
N ALA A 231 4.79 15.83 -18.13
CA ALA A 231 5.17 17.09 -17.50
C ALA A 231 6.69 17.36 -17.51
N GLY A 232 7.52 16.44 -18.02
CA GLY A 232 8.97 16.59 -18.01
C GLY A 232 9.59 16.45 -16.62
N ILE A 233 8.88 15.84 -15.66
CA ILE A 233 9.38 15.63 -14.29
C ILE A 233 10.36 14.46 -14.33
N GLU A 234 11.65 14.76 -14.20
CA GLU A 234 12.72 13.75 -14.22
C GLU A 234 12.85 13.00 -12.91
N SER A 235 12.25 13.52 -11.83
CA SER A 235 12.30 12.89 -10.53
C SER A 235 11.52 11.59 -10.48
N GLU A 236 12.13 10.54 -9.90
CA GLU A 236 11.43 9.28 -9.70
C GLU A 236 10.28 9.48 -8.70
N ILE A 237 9.05 9.55 -9.23
CA ILE A 237 7.85 9.60 -8.41
C ILE A 237 7.63 8.22 -7.82
N THR A 238 7.85 8.05 -6.51
CA THR A 238 7.75 6.74 -5.84
C THR A 238 6.43 6.57 -5.09
N PRO A 239 5.92 5.31 -4.99
CA PRO A 239 4.67 5.00 -4.27
C PRO A 239 4.68 5.35 -2.77
N HIS A 240 5.85 5.45 -2.18
CA HIS A 240 6.04 5.63 -0.74
C HIS A 240 6.27 7.09 -0.34
N GLY A 241 6.50 7.98 -1.32
CA GLY A 241 6.52 9.41 -1.08
C GLY A 241 5.09 9.93 -0.86
N ARG A 242 4.92 10.91 0.00
CA ARG A 242 3.77 11.80 -0.06
C ARG A 242 3.93 12.54 -1.39
N VAL A 243 3.33 11.98 -2.45
CA VAL A 243 3.57 12.42 -3.84
C VAL A 243 3.15 13.86 -4.06
N ILE A 244 2.20 14.31 -3.27
CA ILE A 244 1.64 15.65 -3.38
C ILE A 244 1.38 16.13 -1.94
N ILE A 245 2.26 16.97 -1.40
CA ILE A 245 2.02 17.61 -0.12
C ILE A 245 1.65 19.07 -0.40
N ARG A 246 0.47 19.44 0.08
CA ARG A 246 0.15 20.83 0.28
C ARG A 246 1.08 21.36 1.38
N THR A 247 2.03 22.21 1.04
CA THR A 247 2.67 23.10 2.02
C THR A 247 1.64 24.15 2.38
N SER A 248 1.13 24.07 3.59
CA SER A 248 0.38 25.17 4.23
C SER A 248 1.30 26.34 4.48
#